data_efd20ba5babb77c3910e34f80d8a9021
#
_entry.id   efd20ba5babb77c3910e34f80d8a9021
#
_cell.length_a   1.000
_cell.length_b   1.000
_cell.length_c   1.000
_cell.angle_alpha   90.00
_cell.angle_beta   90.00
_cell.angle_gamma   90.00
#
_symmetry.space_group_name_H-M   'P 1'
#
loop_
_entity.id
_entity.type
_entity.pdbx_description
1 polymer ?
#
loop_
_entity_poly.entity_id
_entity_poly.type
_entity_poly.pdbx_seq_one_letter_code
_entity_poly.pdbx_strand_id
1 'polypeptide(L)'
;MITANYSGGSISVFPIDKDGSLLPASTVVKFKGSGADKERQEKPHLHCVRITPDGKYLFADDLGTDQIHKFIIHPNAKPDNEEILLKEGNPASYKVEAGSGPRHLTFAPNGHYAYLINELSGTVIAFEYN
;
A
#
# COMPACT_ATOMS: atom_id res chain seq x y z
N MET A 1 -4.61 12.33 -3.70
CA MET A 1 -4.53 11.04 -4.44
C MET A 1 -3.28 10.28 -3.99
N ILE A 2 -3.36 8.95 -3.90
CA ILE A 2 -2.20 8.11 -3.58
C ILE A 2 -2.01 7.09 -4.70
N THR A 3 -0.77 6.90 -5.15
CA THR A 3 -0.44 5.97 -6.25
C THR A 3 0.52 4.89 -5.79
N ALA A 4 0.35 3.69 -6.33
CA ALA A 4 1.33 2.61 -6.28
C ALA A 4 2.21 2.69 -7.54
N ASN A 5 3.52 2.74 -7.35
CA ASN A 5 4.48 2.86 -8.44
C ASN A 5 5.22 1.52 -8.58
N TYR A 6 4.74 0.66 -9.47
CA TYR A 6 5.21 -0.72 -9.63
C TYR A 6 6.71 -0.79 -9.95
N SER A 7 7.11 -0.19 -11.05
CA SER A 7 8.53 -0.20 -11.48
C SER A 7 9.43 0.65 -10.59
N GLY A 8 8.86 1.64 -9.91
CA GLY A 8 9.59 2.54 -9.00
C GLY A 8 9.79 2.00 -7.60
N GLY A 9 9.07 0.94 -7.21
CA GLY A 9 9.12 0.38 -5.86
C GLY A 9 8.75 1.40 -4.78
N SER A 10 7.72 2.20 -5.02
CA SER A 10 7.33 3.31 -4.14
C SER A 10 5.84 3.58 -4.16
N ILE A 11 5.36 4.37 -3.21
CA ILE A 11 4.05 5.03 -3.26
C ILE A 11 4.25 6.54 -3.27
N SER A 12 3.34 7.27 -3.92
CA SER A 12 3.38 8.73 -3.97
C SER A 12 2.05 9.32 -3.52
N VAL A 13 2.11 10.42 -2.77
CA VAL A 13 0.95 11.18 -2.31
C VAL A 13 0.90 12.52 -3.04
N PHE A 14 -0.24 12.81 -3.65
CA PHE A 14 -0.48 14.05 -4.38
C PHE A 14 -1.64 14.80 -3.73
N PRO A 15 -1.47 16.04 -3.27
CA PRO A 15 -2.58 16.91 -2.92
C PRO A 15 -3.47 17.15 -4.14
N ILE A 16 -4.75 17.38 -3.89
CA ILE A 16 -5.73 17.72 -4.94
C ILE A 16 -6.13 19.16 -4.70
N ASP A 17 -6.00 20.01 -5.71
CA ASP A 17 -6.42 21.40 -5.64
C ASP A 17 -7.95 21.53 -5.74
N LYS A 18 -8.46 22.74 -5.48
CA LYS A 18 -9.91 23.04 -5.46
C LYS A 18 -10.60 22.78 -6.81
N ASP A 19 -9.88 22.91 -7.91
CA ASP A 19 -10.36 22.64 -9.27
C ASP A 19 -10.27 21.16 -9.66
N GLY A 20 -9.76 20.29 -8.76
CA GLY A 20 -9.56 18.84 -8.99
C GLY A 20 -8.23 18.49 -9.62
N SER A 21 -7.36 19.44 -9.94
CA SER A 21 -6.02 19.19 -10.46
C SER A 21 -5.10 18.64 -9.37
N LEU A 22 -4.06 17.91 -9.80
CA LEU A 22 -3.05 17.37 -8.89
C LEU A 22 -1.92 18.38 -8.73
N LEU A 23 -1.56 18.65 -7.49
CA LEU A 23 -0.35 19.36 -7.14
C LEU A 23 0.87 18.41 -7.18
N PRO A 24 2.10 18.93 -7.17
CA PRO A 24 3.31 18.11 -7.05
C PRO A 24 3.23 17.15 -5.86
N ALA A 25 3.87 15.99 -5.98
CA ALA A 25 3.88 15.00 -4.91
C ALA A 25 4.42 15.60 -3.61
N SER A 26 3.62 15.52 -2.54
CA SER A 26 4.01 15.96 -1.20
C SER A 26 4.84 14.94 -0.46
N THR A 27 4.67 13.65 -0.80
CA THR A 27 5.37 12.55 -0.14
C THR A 27 5.64 11.45 -1.15
N VAL A 28 6.86 10.88 -1.10
CA VAL A 28 7.22 9.66 -1.81
C VAL A 28 7.87 8.70 -0.82
N VAL A 29 7.24 7.55 -0.59
CA VAL A 29 7.78 6.49 0.27
C VAL A 29 8.40 5.43 -0.63
N LYS A 30 9.71 5.22 -0.49
CA LYS A 30 10.46 4.18 -1.20
C LYS A 30 10.64 2.95 -0.33
N PHE A 31 10.43 1.78 -0.91
CA PHE A 31 10.59 0.50 -0.24
C PHE A 31 11.91 -0.17 -0.62
N LYS A 32 12.32 -1.15 0.19
CA LYS A 32 13.53 -1.95 -0.02
C LYS A 32 13.23 -3.42 0.26
N GLY A 33 14.00 -4.29 -0.36
CA GLY A 33 13.88 -5.74 -0.20
C GLY A 33 13.72 -6.45 -1.52
N SER A 34 13.52 -7.75 -1.44
CA SER A 34 13.31 -8.66 -2.56
C SER A 34 12.57 -9.90 -2.08
N GLY A 35 12.09 -10.72 -3.00
CA GLY A 35 11.39 -11.97 -2.73
C GLY A 35 12.14 -13.21 -3.27
N ALA A 36 11.43 -14.33 -3.28
CA ALA A 36 11.98 -15.63 -3.69
C ALA A 36 12.16 -15.74 -5.21
N ASP A 37 11.29 -15.13 -6.00
CA ASP A 37 11.36 -15.12 -7.46
C ASP A 37 12.40 -14.09 -7.93
N LYS A 38 13.51 -14.58 -8.49
CA LYS A 38 14.63 -13.72 -8.89
C LYS A 38 14.33 -12.85 -10.10
N GLU A 39 13.34 -13.19 -10.91
CA GLU A 39 12.94 -12.43 -12.09
C GLU A 39 11.81 -11.45 -11.81
N ARG A 40 10.90 -11.81 -10.92
CA ARG A 40 9.69 -11.04 -10.64
C ARG A 40 9.73 -10.29 -9.30
N GLN A 41 10.63 -10.68 -8.39
CA GLN A 41 10.76 -10.13 -7.04
C GLN A 41 12.20 -9.68 -6.73
N GLU A 42 12.91 -9.17 -7.73
CA GLU A 42 14.29 -8.68 -7.61
C GLU A 42 14.39 -7.40 -6.75
N LYS A 43 13.26 -6.68 -6.62
CA LYS A 43 13.09 -5.45 -5.84
C LYS A 43 11.63 -5.25 -5.45
N PRO A 44 11.28 -4.23 -4.66
CA PRO A 44 9.87 -3.89 -4.38
C PRO A 44 9.11 -3.52 -5.66
N HIS A 45 7.87 -4.02 -5.77
CA HIS A 45 6.92 -3.72 -6.83
C HIS A 45 5.55 -3.42 -6.23
N LEU A 46 5.29 -2.14 -5.93
CA LEU A 46 4.02 -1.70 -5.35
C LEU A 46 2.91 -1.80 -6.39
N HIS A 47 1.99 -2.74 -6.19
CA HIS A 47 0.96 -3.06 -7.17
C HIS A 47 -0.38 -2.38 -6.88
N CYS A 48 -0.71 -2.20 -5.62
CA CYS A 48 -1.98 -1.62 -5.19
C CYS A 48 -1.80 -0.78 -3.94
N VAL A 49 -2.60 0.26 -3.81
CA VAL A 49 -2.82 0.98 -2.55
C VAL A 49 -4.32 1.00 -2.25
N ARG A 50 -4.68 0.75 -1.00
CA ARG A 50 -6.08 0.70 -0.57
C ARG A 50 -6.25 1.37 0.79
N ILE A 51 -7.15 2.36 0.86
CA ILE A 51 -7.58 2.96 2.12
C ILE A 51 -8.65 2.05 2.74
N THR A 52 -8.57 1.87 4.06
CA THR A 52 -9.56 1.09 4.81
C THR A 52 -10.94 1.77 4.81
N PRO A 53 -12.05 1.01 4.96
CA PRO A 53 -13.40 1.58 4.94
C PRO A 53 -13.64 2.68 5.97
N ASP A 54 -12.95 2.63 7.11
CA ASP A 54 -13.01 3.63 8.18
C ASP A 54 -12.06 4.82 7.98
N GLY A 55 -11.26 4.81 6.90
CA GLY A 55 -10.33 5.88 6.56
C GLY A 55 -9.07 5.98 7.44
N LYS A 56 -8.86 5.04 8.36
CA LYS A 56 -7.75 5.12 9.34
C LYS A 56 -6.41 4.67 8.80
N TYR A 57 -6.41 3.71 7.87
CA TYR A 57 -5.19 3.08 7.38
C TYR A 57 -5.13 3.06 5.86
N LEU A 58 -3.90 3.07 5.36
CA LEU A 58 -3.56 2.73 3.98
C LEU A 58 -2.80 1.41 3.99
N PHE A 59 -3.22 0.48 3.15
CA PHE A 59 -2.44 -0.71 2.81
C PHE A 59 -1.82 -0.56 1.42
N ALA A 60 -0.57 -1.00 1.28
CA ALA A 60 0.16 -0.99 0.03
C ALA A 60 0.72 -2.39 -0.24
N ASP A 61 0.24 -3.02 -1.30
CA ASP A 61 0.59 -4.39 -1.66
C ASP A 61 1.88 -4.39 -2.46
N ASP A 62 2.89 -5.07 -1.95
CA ASP A 62 4.21 -5.17 -2.56
C ASP A 62 4.45 -6.60 -3.09
N LEU A 63 4.25 -6.75 -4.39
CA LEU A 63 4.49 -8.00 -5.09
C LEU A 63 5.95 -8.45 -4.96
N GLY A 64 6.88 -7.49 -4.98
CA GLY A 64 8.31 -7.78 -5.01
C GLY A 64 8.91 -8.30 -3.70
N THR A 65 8.23 -8.05 -2.56
CA THR A 65 8.75 -8.43 -1.23
C THR A 65 7.82 -9.35 -0.45
N ASP A 66 6.72 -9.80 -1.04
CA ASP A 66 5.69 -10.62 -0.38
C ASP A 66 5.13 -9.96 0.88
N GLN A 67 4.87 -8.65 0.81
CA GLN A 67 4.40 -7.87 1.95
C GLN A 67 3.19 -7.00 1.61
N ILE A 68 2.36 -6.76 2.63
CA ILE A 68 1.36 -5.70 2.64
C ILE A 68 1.86 -4.66 3.66
N HIS A 69 2.28 -3.50 3.20
CA HIS A 69 2.72 -2.41 4.07
C HIS A 69 1.51 -1.66 4.64
N LYS A 70 1.59 -1.26 5.90
CA LYS A 70 0.52 -0.55 6.61
C LYS A 70 0.97 0.85 7.03
N PHE A 71 0.13 1.82 6.74
CA PHE A 71 0.31 3.20 7.18
C PHE A 71 -0.92 3.69 7.93
N ILE A 72 -0.68 4.49 8.96
CA ILE A 72 -1.72 5.27 9.65
C ILE A 72 -1.94 6.55 8.85
N ILE A 73 -3.19 6.88 8.55
CA ILE A 73 -3.55 8.10 7.84
C ILE A 73 -3.86 9.19 8.86
N HIS A 74 -3.21 10.34 8.72
CA HIS A 74 -3.50 11.55 9.48
C HIS A 74 -4.24 12.55 8.56
N PRO A 75 -5.59 12.53 8.52
CA PRO A 75 -6.35 13.27 7.51
C PRO A 75 -6.23 14.81 7.65
N ASN A 76 -5.81 15.27 8.82
CA ASN A 76 -5.62 16.70 9.10
C ASN A 76 -4.16 17.16 8.97
N ALA A 77 -3.27 16.27 8.53
CA ALA A 77 -1.87 16.64 8.28
C ALA A 77 -1.79 17.75 7.26
N LYS A 78 -1.19 18.88 7.64
CA LYS A 78 -0.95 20.02 6.75
C LYS A 78 0.51 19.98 6.31
N PRO A 79 0.80 20.22 5.03
CA PRO A 79 2.18 20.26 4.53
C PRO A 79 3.10 21.21 5.31
N ASP A 80 2.54 22.24 5.92
CA ASP A 80 3.27 23.31 6.61
C ASP A 80 3.68 22.94 8.05
N ASN A 81 3.19 21.85 8.62
CA ASN A 81 3.34 21.52 10.05
C ASN A 81 4.23 20.32 10.34
N GLU A 82 5.09 19.88 9.42
CA GLU A 82 5.87 18.64 9.53
C GLU A 82 5.03 17.38 9.81
N GLU A 83 3.71 17.48 9.78
CA GLU A 83 2.81 16.36 9.94
C GLU A 83 2.73 15.57 8.64
N ILE A 84 3.20 14.35 8.70
CA ILE A 84 3.18 13.43 7.55
C ILE A 84 1.79 12.81 7.46
N LEU A 85 1.15 12.92 6.29
CA LEU A 85 -0.16 12.31 6.03
C LEU A 85 -0.15 10.79 6.30
N LEU A 86 0.96 10.12 5.94
CA LEU A 86 1.16 8.69 6.14
C LEU A 86 2.26 8.45 7.17
N LYS A 87 1.91 7.84 8.28
CA LYS A 87 2.86 7.36 9.29
C LYS A 87 2.92 5.83 9.22
N GLU A 88 4.12 5.27 9.32
CA GLU A 88 4.30 3.83 9.38
C GLU A 88 3.45 3.20 10.49
N GLY A 89 2.78 2.10 10.18
CA GLY A 89 1.90 1.39 11.10
C GLY A 89 2.67 0.57 12.14
N ASN A 90 1.92 0.02 13.09
CA ASN A 90 2.44 -1.00 14.00
C ASN A 90 1.45 -2.19 14.03
N PRO A 91 1.82 -3.36 13.46
CA PRO A 91 3.05 -3.62 12.71
C PRO A 91 3.13 -2.79 11.42
N ALA A 92 4.37 -2.56 10.93
CA ALA A 92 4.62 -1.78 9.71
C ALA A 92 4.21 -2.52 8.43
N SER A 93 4.23 -3.84 8.47
CA SER A 93 3.82 -4.71 7.36
C SER A 93 3.38 -6.08 7.83
N TYR A 94 2.64 -6.76 6.96
CA TYR A 94 2.27 -8.17 7.07
C TYR A 94 2.93 -8.94 5.95
N LYS A 95 3.59 -10.04 6.28
CA LYS A 95 4.18 -10.94 5.29
C LYS A 95 3.19 -12.01 4.88
N VAL A 96 3.16 -12.32 3.60
CA VAL A 96 2.50 -13.51 3.06
C VAL A 96 3.54 -14.59 2.75
N GLU A 97 3.08 -15.76 2.31
CA GLU A 97 3.97 -16.85 1.93
C GLU A 97 4.94 -16.41 0.82
N ALA A 98 6.19 -16.85 0.91
CA ALA A 98 7.23 -16.49 -0.05
C ALA A 98 6.86 -16.92 -1.49
N GLY A 99 7.05 -16.01 -2.44
CA GLY A 99 6.67 -16.23 -3.84
C GLY A 99 5.19 -16.01 -4.14
N SER A 100 4.41 -15.47 -3.20
CA SER A 100 2.98 -15.19 -3.41
C SER A 100 2.75 -14.02 -4.35
N GLY A 101 3.50 -12.95 -4.22
CA GLY A 101 3.37 -11.74 -5.03
C GLY A 101 2.04 -11.02 -4.83
N PRO A 102 1.85 -10.28 -3.72
CA PRO A 102 0.67 -9.47 -3.45
C PRO A 102 0.33 -8.54 -4.60
N ARG A 103 -0.92 -8.58 -5.06
CA ARG A 103 -1.35 -7.81 -6.23
C ARG A 103 -2.41 -6.77 -5.90
N HIS A 104 -3.61 -7.20 -5.54
CA HIS A 104 -4.72 -6.30 -5.19
C HIS A 104 -5.39 -6.74 -3.90
N LEU A 105 -5.62 -5.77 -3.01
CA LEU A 105 -6.43 -5.91 -1.81
C LEU A 105 -7.77 -5.23 -2.02
N THR A 106 -8.85 -5.85 -1.56
CA THR A 106 -10.18 -5.24 -1.50
C THR A 106 -10.87 -5.57 -0.19
N PHE A 107 -11.76 -4.68 0.26
CA PHE A 107 -12.58 -4.91 1.46
C PHE A 107 -13.96 -5.43 1.06
N ALA A 108 -14.50 -6.32 1.89
CA ALA A 108 -15.91 -6.71 1.79
C ALA A 108 -16.80 -5.49 2.06
N PRO A 109 -18.02 -5.44 1.48
CA PRO A 109 -18.95 -4.32 1.70
C PRO A 109 -19.30 -4.04 3.16
N ASN A 110 -19.25 -5.07 4.02
CA ASN A 110 -19.48 -4.94 5.46
C ASN A 110 -18.30 -4.35 6.24
N GLY A 111 -17.13 -4.18 5.59
CA GLY A 111 -15.93 -3.62 6.20
C GLY A 111 -15.17 -4.53 7.17
N HIS A 112 -15.64 -5.75 7.41
CA HIS A 112 -15.04 -6.67 8.39
C HIS A 112 -14.00 -7.63 7.81
N TYR A 113 -13.94 -7.76 6.51
CA TYR A 113 -13.02 -8.67 5.82
C TYR A 113 -12.29 -7.95 4.70
N ALA A 114 -11.06 -8.38 4.45
CA ALA A 114 -10.28 -7.99 3.29
C ALA A 114 -9.82 -9.23 2.54
N TYR A 115 -9.72 -9.12 1.22
CA TYR A 115 -9.28 -10.20 0.34
C TYR A 115 -8.10 -9.71 -0.49
N LEU A 116 -7.00 -10.44 -0.41
CA LEU A 116 -5.79 -10.22 -1.20
C LEU A 116 -5.70 -11.27 -2.28
N ILE A 117 -5.60 -10.85 -3.53
CA ILE A 117 -5.19 -11.77 -4.62
C ILE A 117 -3.68 -11.66 -4.82
N ASN A 118 -3.02 -12.81 -4.89
CA ASN A 118 -1.59 -12.97 -5.14
C ASN A 118 -1.38 -13.33 -6.62
N GLU A 119 -0.56 -12.55 -7.32
CA GLU A 119 -0.33 -12.73 -8.75
C GLU A 119 0.51 -13.97 -9.06
N LEU A 120 1.61 -14.16 -8.32
CA LEU A 120 2.60 -15.20 -8.65
C LEU A 120 2.13 -16.59 -8.23
N SER A 121 1.52 -16.71 -7.06
CA SER A 121 0.99 -18.00 -6.57
C SER A 121 -0.41 -18.34 -7.08
N GLY A 122 -1.16 -17.36 -7.62
CA GLY A 122 -2.54 -17.56 -8.06
C GLY A 122 -3.51 -17.86 -6.90
N THR A 123 -3.20 -17.39 -5.69
CA THR A 123 -4.00 -17.64 -4.47
C THR A 123 -4.76 -16.41 -4.03
N VAL A 124 -5.81 -16.61 -3.22
CA VAL A 124 -6.54 -15.55 -2.53
C VAL A 124 -6.43 -15.80 -1.03
N ILE A 125 -6.07 -14.75 -0.28
CA ILE A 125 -6.01 -14.78 1.19
C ILE A 125 -7.13 -13.89 1.73
N ALA A 126 -7.89 -14.40 2.70
CA ALA A 126 -8.87 -13.64 3.45
C ALA A 126 -8.29 -13.19 4.80
N PHE A 127 -8.50 -11.94 5.13
CA PHE A 127 -8.12 -11.34 6.41
C PHE A 127 -9.38 -10.85 7.14
N GLU A 128 -9.39 -10.99 8.44
CA GLU A 128 -10.33 -10.28 9.29
C GLU A 128 -9.78 -8.88 9.56
N TYR A 129 -10.66 -7.87 9.46
CA TYR A 129 -10.33 -6.47 9.72
C TYR A 129 -11.16 -5.99 10.92
N ASN A 130 -10.48 -5.62 12.00
CA ASN A 130 -11.08 -5.18 13.25
C ASN A 130 -10.71 -3.72 13.57
#